data_9ae9476ce63d44c3a9717ea011ed1848
#
_entry.id   9ae9476ce63d44c3a9717ea011ed1848
#
_cell.length_a   1.000
_cell.length_b   1.000
_cell.length_c   1.000
_cell.angle_alpha   90.00
_cell.angle_beta   90.00
_cell.angle_gamma   90.00
#
_symmetry.space_group_name_H-M   'P 1'
#
loop_
_entity.id
_entity.type
_entity.pdbx_description
1 polymer ?
#
loop_
_entity_poly.entity_id
_entity_poly.type
_entity_poly.pdbx_seq_one_letter_code
_entity_poly.pdbx_strand_id
1 'polypeptide(L)'
;MAVKDYSKYTVLVVDDVPLNLLLVEKMLGRFKFNVKTAGGGQQALDMIEQEMPDLVLLDLMMPDIDGYEVLKRLRSNSATKYLPVIILSALNSDADIIKGFKAGANDFVTKPIIMDKLIKAIEKQLVTEE
;
A
#
# COMPACT_ATOMS: atom_id res chain seq x y z
N MET A 1 12.12 -23.85 -11.17
CA MET A 1 11.26 -22.67 -11.26
C MET A 1 11.94 -21.46 -10.62
N ALA A 2 11.98 -20.39 -11.35
CA ALA A 2 12.66 -19.21 -10.84
C ALA A 2 11.82 -18.50 -9.78
N VAL A 3 12.48 -18.05 -8.72
CA VAL A 3 11.84 -17.21 -7.69
C VAL A 3 11.85 -15.78 -8.21
N LYS A 4 10.72 -15.11 -8.11
CA LYS A 4 10.62 -13.70 -8.49
C LYS A 4 11.47 -12.86 -7.55
N ASP A 5 12.21 -11.94 -8.10
CA ASP A 5 13.07 -11.04 -7.34
C ASP A 5 12.66 -9.60 -7.65
N TYR A 6 12.01 -8.97 -6.69
CA TYR A 6 11.53 -7.60 -6.82
C TYR A 6 12.32 -6.64 -5.93
N SER A 7 13.61 -6.95 -5.70
CA SER A 7 14.47 -6.15 -4.82
C SER A 7 14.68 -4.72 -5.30
N LYS A 8 14.41 -4.43 -6.56
CA LYS A 8 14.50 -3.07 -7.08
C LYS A 8 13.31 -2.20 -6.69
N TYR A 9 12.24 -2.80 -6.19
CA TYR A 9 11.03 -2.05 -5.83
C TYR A 9 10.95 -1.86 -4.32
N THR A 10 10.63 -0.63 -3.91
CA THR A 10 10.39 -0.29 -2.50
C THR A 10 8.90 -0.13 -2.28
N VAL A 11 8.37 -0.87 -1.30
CA VAL A 11 6.96 -0.81 -0.92
C VAL A 11 6.87 -0.29 0.52
N LEU A 12 6.08 0.75 0.71
CA LEU A 12 5.78 1.28 2.04
C LEU A 12 4.47 0.67 2.53
N VAL A 13 4.49 0.01 3.68
CA VAL A 13 3.30 -0.58 4.30
C VAL A 13 2.87 0.31 5.46
N VAL A 14 1.62 0.73 5.45
CA VAL A 14 1.07 1.66 6.45
C VAL A 14 -0.08 1.01 7.19
N ASP A 15 0.09 0.78 8.49
CA ASP A 15 -0.94 0.17 9.36
C ASP A 15 -0.56 0.49 10.80
N ASP A 16 -1.54 0.80 11.64
CA ASP A 16 -1.26 1.13 13.03
C ASP A 16 -1.12 -0.10 13.94
N VAL A 17 -1.38 -1.29 13.41
CA VAL A 17 -1.23 -2.54 14.15
C VAL A 17 0.10 -3.20 13.79
N PRO A 18 1.06 -3.27 14.73
CA PRO A 18 2.41 -3.81 14.42
C PRO A 18 2.39 -5.23 13.86
N LEU A 19 1.48 -6.08 14.33
CA LEU A 19 1.39 -7.44 13.81
C LEU A 19 1.03 -7.46 12.33
N ASN A 20 0.13 -6.57 11.91
CA ASN A 20 -0.24 -6.48 10.49
C ASN A 20 0.95 -6.06 9.63
N LEU A 21 1.74 -5.10 10.11
CA LEU A 21 2.95 -4.67 9.41
C LEU A 21 3.91 -5.84 9.24
N LEU A 22 4.12 -6.60 10.31
CA LEU A 22 5.03 -7.74 10.29
C LEU A 22 4.58 -8.81 9.30
N LEU A 23 3.29 -9.13 9.30
CA LEU A 23 2.74 -10.16 8.42
C LEU A 23 2.92 -9.79 6.95
N VAL A 24 2.59 -8.54 6.59
CA VAL A 24 2.72 -8.09 5.21
C VAL A 24 4.20 -8.02 4.82
N GLU A 25 5.04 -7.54 5.72
CA GLU A 25 6.48 -7.48 5.47
C GLU A 25 7.03 -8.86 5.15
N LYS A 26 6.62 -9.88 5.90
CA LYS A 26 7.08 -11.25 5.65
C LYS A 26 6.57 -11.79 4.31
N MET A 27 5.33 -11.50 3.95
CA MET A 27 4.78 -11.89 2.66
C MET A 27 5.59 -11.29 1.50
N LEU A 28 5.86 -9.99 1.59
CA LEU A 28 6.60 -9.28 0.55
C LEU A 28 8.07 -9.72 0.52
N GLY A 29 8.63 -10.04 1.67
CA GLY A 29 10.02 -10.50 1.76
C GLY A 29 10.28 -11.78 0.98
N ARG A 30 9.28 -12.62 0.80
CA ARG A 30 9.41 -13.84 -0.01
C ARG A 30 9.75 -13.54 -1.47
N PHE A 31 9.36 -12.34 -1.93
CA PHE A 31 9.62 -11.90 -3.31
C PHE A 31 10.73 -10.85 -3.35
N LYS A 32 11.41 -10.66 -2.23
CA LYS A 32 12.58 -9.79 -2.06
C LYS A 32 12.32 -8.30 -2.21
N PHE A 33 11.07 -7.87 -2.12
CA PHE A 33 10.77 -6.44 -2.08
C PHE A 33 11.56 -5.75 -0.96
N ASN A 34 11.96 -4.51 -1.22
CA ASN A 34 12.49 -3.65 -0.19
C ASN A 34 11.29 -3.05 0.55
N VAL A 35 11.05 -3.48 1.79
CA VAL A 35 9.86 -3.10 2.55
C VAL A 35 10.20 -2.07 3.61
N LYS A 36 9.42 -0.98 3.64
CA LYS A 36 9.45 0.00 4.73
C LYS A 36 8.09 0.02 5.39
N THR A 37 8.05 0.32 6.67
CA THR A 37 6.79 0.31 7.42
C THR A 37 6.56 1.64 8.11
N ALA A 38 5.29 2.03 8.19
CA ALA A 38 4.85 3.21 8.93
C ALA A 38 3.68 2.82 9.82
N GLY A 39 3.71 3.26 11.07
CA GLY A 39 2.69 2.92 12.06
C GLY A 39 1.50 3.88 12.09
N GLY A 40 1.40 4.80 11.15
CA GLY A 40 0.28 5.73 11.07
C GLY A 40 0.37 6.60 9.83
N GLY A 41 -0.69 7.37 9.59
CA GLY A 41 -0.81 8.16 8.37
C GLY A 41 0.19 9.30 8.31
N GLN A 42 0.41 9.99 9.42
CA GLN A 42 1.36 11.12 9.42
C GLN A 42 2.80 10.63 9.20
N GLN A 43 3.17 9.53 9.86
CA GLN A 43 4.49 8.94 9.66
C GLN A 43 4.69 8.54 8.20
N ALA A 44 3.65 7.97 7.60
CA ALA A 44 3.71 7.56 6.19
C ALA A 44 3.95 8.77 5.28
N LEU A 45 3.20 9.85 5.49
CA LEU A 45 3.37 11.07 4.69
C LEU A 45 4.78 11.65 4.83
N ASP A 46 5.31 11.67 6.06
CA ASP A 46 6.65 12.17 6.30
C ASP A 46 7.70 11.31 5.61
N MET A 47 7.55 9.98 5.68
CA MET A 47 8.48 9.06 5.02
C MET A 47 8.45 9.21 3.51
N ILE A 48 7.26 9.36 2.92
CA ILE A 48 7.12 9.54 1.47
C ILE A 48 7.80 10.84 1.02
N GLU A 49 7.67 11.90 1.82
CA GLU A 49 8.32 13.17 1.51
C GLU A 49 9.84 13.04 1.50
N GLN A 50 10.40 12.25 2.42
CA GLN A 50 11.84 12.04 2.51
C GLN A 50 12.37 11.12 1.41
N GLU A 51 11.64 10.05 1.13
CA GLU A 51 12.06 9.08 0.13
C GLU A 51 10.82 8.45 -0.51
N MET A 52 10.59 8.72 -1.78
CA MET A 52 9.42 8.23 -2.51
C MET A 52 9.51 6.71 -2.69
N PRO A 53 8.54 5.95 -2.18
CA PRO A 53 8.47 4.52 -2.49
C PRO A 53 7.93 4.31 -3.90
N ASP A 54 8.00 3.08 -4.38
CA ASP A 54 7.39 2.73 -5.66
C ASP A 54 5.90 2.46 -5.54
N LEU A 55 5.45 2.07 -4.34
CA LEU A 55 4.06 1.72 -4.08
C LEU A 55 3.78 1.81 -2.59
N VAL A 56 2.55 2.16 -2.25
CA VAL A 56 2.09 2.22 -0.86
C VAL A 56 0.96 1.22 -0.65
N LEU A 57 1.06 0.40 0.40
CA LEU A 57 -0.04 -0.43 0.89
C LEU A 57 -0.59 0.28 2.11
N LEU A 58 -1.85 0.67 2.07
CA LEU A 58 -2.41 1.62 3.01
C LEU A 58 -3.66 1.09 3.70
N ASP A 59 -3.65 0.98 5.02
CA ASP A 59 -4.86 0.69 5.79
C ASP A 59 -5.73 1.94 5.88
N LEU A 60 -7.03 1.75 5.89
CA LEU A 60 -7.98 2.86 5.99
C LEU A 60 -8.23 3.31 7.42
N MET A 61 -8.19 2.37 8.36
CA MET A 61 -8.59 2.66 9.74
C MET A 61 -7.37 2.86 10.63
N MET A 62 -7.01 4.11 10.85
CA MET A 62 -5.90 4.50 11.71
C MET A 62 -6.34 5.67 12.60
N PRO A 63 -5.84 5.73 13.86
CA PRO A 63 -6.36 6.74 14.80
C PRO A 63 -5.88 8.17 14.57
N ASP A 64 -4.73 8.38 13.94
CA ASP A 64 -4.21 9.74 13.70
C ASP A 64 -4.84 10.38 12.47
N ILE A 65 -4.49 9.85 11.29
CA ILE A 65 -5.06 10.29 10.02
C ILE A 65 -5.53 9.03 9.32
N ASP A 66 -6.80 8.95 8.92
CA ASP A 66 -7.28 7.75 8.24
C ASP A 66 -6.71 7.66 6.82
N GLY A 67 -6.88 6.48 6.22
CA GLY A 67 -6.32 6.23 4.89
C GLY A 67 -6.91 7.10 3.80
N TYR A 68 -8.17 7.49 3.91
CA TYR A 68 -8.78 8.38 2.92
C TYR A 68 -8.11 9.76 2.94
N GLU A 69 -7.78 10.26 4.12
CA GLU A 69 -7.09 11.54 4.24
C GLU A 69 -5.67 11.46 3.70
N VAL A 70 -4.97 10.35 3.96
CA VAL A 70 -3.64 10.11 3.38
C VAL A 70 -3.73 10.17 1.85
N LEU A 71 -4.69 9.44 1.28
CA LEU A 71 -4.90 9.44 -0.19
C LEU A 71 -5.17 10.84 -0.70
N LYS A 72 -6.05 11.57 -0.04
CA LYS A 72 -6.39 12.92 -0.46
C LYS A 72 -5.14 13.82 -0.53
N ARG A 73 -4.29 13.74 0.50
CA ARG A 73 -3.06 14.53 0.53
C ARG A 73 -2.09 14.10 -0.56
N LEU A 74 -1.94 12.80 -0.80
CA LEU A 74 -1.07 12.31 -1.86
C LEU A 74 -1.55 12.77 -3.24
N ARG A 75 -2.85 12.70 -3.50
CA ARG A 75 -3.39 13.07 -4.81
C ARG A 75 -3.42 14.58 -5.04
N SER A 76 -3.37 15.36 -3.96
CA SER A 76 -3.34 16.82 -4.04
C SER A 76 -1.94 17.39 -4.23
N ASN A 77 -0.90 16.56 -4.08
CA ASN A 77 0.49 16.98 -4.22
C ASN A 77 1.03 16.50 -5.56
N SER A 78 1.57 17.42 -6.36
CA SER A 78 2.06 17.08 -7.70
C SER A 78 3.16 16.03 -7.68
N ALA A 79 3.97 15.96 -6.61
CA ALA A 79 5.04 14.99 -6.49
C ALA A 79 4.54 13.56 -6.28
N THR A 80 3.35 13.39 -5.68
CA THR A 80 2.81 12.08 -5.33
C THR A 80 1.51 11.75 -6.06
N LYS A 81 1.09 12.61 -6.95
CA LYS A 81 -0.21 12.50 -7.61
C LYS A 81 -0.42 11.13 -8.30
N TYR A 82 0.64 10.54 -8.81
CA TYR A 82 0.56 9.27 -9.54
C TYR A 82 1.21 8.09 -8.80
N LEU A 83 1.59 8.29 -7.54
CA LEU A 83 2.15 7.21 -6.72
C LEU A 83 1.14 6.09 -6.56
N PRO A 84 1.46 4.85 -6.94
CA PRO A 84 0.52 3.74 -6.79
C PRO A 84 0.18 3.49 -5.32
N VAL A 85 -1.11 3.41 -5.01
CA VAL A 85 -1.61 3.13 -3.66
C VAL A 85 -2.63 2.00 -3.74
N ILE A 86 -2.38 0.94 -2.98
CA ILE A 86 -3.33 -0.17 -2.81
C ILE A 86 -3.85 -0.10 -1.39
N ILE A 87 -5.17 -0.07 -1.22
CA ILE A 87 -5.79 -0.09 0.10
C ILE A 87 -5.86 -1.53 0.60
N LEU A 88 -5.43 -1.75 1.84
CA LEU A 88 -5.60 -3.03 2.55
C LEU A 88 -6.56 -2.77 3.71
N SER A 89 -7.76 -3.35 3.68
CA SER A 89 -8.73 -3.04 4.72
C SER A 89 -9.70 -4.18 5.01
N ALA A 90 -10.16 -4.23 6.25
CA ALA A 90 -11.26 -5.12 6.63
C ALA A 90 -12.62 -4.58 6.17
N LEU A 91 -12.70 -3.29 5.83
CA LEU A 91 -13.90 -2.70 5.25
C LEU A 91 -14.07 -3.26 3.84
N ASN A 92 -15.19 -3.94 3.60
CA ASN A 92 -15.36 -4.66 2.33
C ASN A 92 -16.72 -4.46 1.68
N SER A 93 -17.51 -3.50 2.13
CA SER A 93 -18.77 -3.20 1.46
C SER A 93 -18.50 -2.56 0.10
N ASP A 94 -19.46 -2.66 -0.80
CA ASP A 94 -19.35 -2.01 -2.11
C ASP A 94 -19.12 -0.50 -1.94
N ALA A 95 -19.80 0.11 -0.97
CA ALA A 95 -19.64 1.54 -0.70
C ALA A 95 -18.22 1.88 -0.27
N ASP A 96 -17.61 1.06 0.59
CA ASP A 96 -16.23 1.27 1.04
C ASP A 96 -15.25 1.18 -0.12
N ILE A 97 -15.42 0.18 -0.97
CA ILE A 97 -14.53 -0.04 -2.11
C ILE A 97 -14.66 1.11 -3.11
N ILE A 98 -15.88 1.52 -3.42
CA ILE A 98 -16.13 2.65 -4.32
C ILE A 98 -15.51 3.92 -3.77
N LYS A 99 -15.66 4.16 -2.46
CA LYS A 99 -15.08 5.34 -1.81
C LYS A 99 -13.56 5.35 -1.94
N GLY A 100 -12.93 4.17 -1.77
CA GLY A 100 -11.49 4.03 -1.93
C GLY A 100 -11.02 4.41 -3.32
N PHE A 101 -11.67 3.89 -4.35
CA PHE A 101 -11.30 4.22 -5.72
C PHE A 101 -11.58 5.70 -6.05
N LYS A 102 -12.68 6.23 -5.55
CA LYS A 102 -12.98 7.66 -5.75
C LYS A 102 -11.96 8.57 -5.06
N ALA A 103 -11.40 8.12 -3.94
CA ALA A 103 -10.36 8.86 -3.24
C ALA A 103 -9.02 8.81 -3.98
N GLY A 104 -8.88 7.93 -4.96
CA GLY A 104 -7.69 7.86 -5.80
C GLY A 104 -6.84 6.62 -5.62
N ALA A 105 -7.37 5.56 -4.98
CA ALA A 105 -6.63 4.30 -4.86
C ALA A 105 -6.54 3.61 -6.22
N ASN A 106 -5.42 2.92 -6.43
CA ASN A 106 -5.21 2.14 -7.66
C ASN A 106 -5.81 0.75 -7.54
N ASP A 107 -5.94 0.22 -6.32
CA ASP A 107 -6.56 -1.07 -6.09
C ASP A 107 -7.01 -1.16 -4.64
N PHE A 108 -7.79 -2.20 -4.32
CA PHE A 108 -8.36 -2.42 -3.00
C PHE A 108 -8.30 -3.92 -2.71
N VAL A 109 -7.57 -4.31 -1.67
CA VAL A 109 -7.44 -5.70 -1.26
C VAL A 109 -8.07 -5.85 0.13
N THR A 110 -9.07 -6.72 0.24
CA THR A 110 -9.77 -6.91 1.51
C THR A 110 -9.01 -7.87 2.43
N LYS A 111 -9.09 -7.63 3.73
CA LYS A 111 -8.54 -8.53 4.75
C LYS A 111 -9.52 -9.67 5.02
N PRO A 112 -9.07 -10.88 5.35
CA PRO A 112 -7.67 -11.26 5.57
C PRO A 112 -6.86 -11.31 4.29
N ILE A 113 -5.59 -10.92 4.39
CA ILE A 113 -4.71 -10.82 3.23
C ILE A 113 -4.32 -12.21 2.75
N ILE A 114 -4.56 -12.46 1.47
CA ILE A 114 -4.11 -13.69 0.80
C ILE A 114 -2.91 -13.30 -0.05
N MET A 115 -1.77 -13.93 0.23
CA MET A 115 -0.49 -13.55 -0.37
C MET A 115 -0.54 -13.46 -1.89
N ASP A 116 -1.10 -14.48 -2.55
CA ASP A 116 -1.13 -14.49 -4.02
C ASP A 116 -1.93 -13.32 -4.58
N LYS A 117 -3.04 -12.97 -3.93
CA LYS A 117 -3.86 -11.84 -4.37
C LYS A 117 -3.13 -10.51 -4.17
N LEU A 118 -2.44 -10.37 -3.04
CA LEU A 118 -1.67 -9.16 -2.75
C LEU A 118 -0.54 -8.99 -3.75
N ILE A 119 0.23 -10.06 -3.98
CA ILE A 119 1.36 -9.99 -4.91
C ILE A 119 0.89 -9.66 -6.31
N LYS A 120 -0.20 -10.28 -6.77
CA LYS A 120 -0.75 -9.97 -8.09
C LYS A 120 -1.18 -8.52 -8.22
N ALA A 121 -1.80 -7.97 -7.17
CA ALA A 121 -2.21 -6.57 -7.18
C ALA A 121 -1.00 -5.64 -7.27
N ILE A 122 0.08 -5.95 -6.55
CA ILE A 122 1.31 -5.17 -6.60
C ILE A 122 1.96 -5.28 -7.98
N GLU A 123 2.05 -6.49 -8.51
CA GLU A 123 2.63 -6.71 -9.84
C GLU A 123 1.92 -5.90 -10.91
N LYS A 124 0.60 -5.84 -10.82
CA LYS A 124 -0.22 -5.11 -11.77
C LYS A 124 0.14 -3.63 -11.82
N GLN A 125 0.57 -3.07 -10.70
CA GLN A 125 0.93 -1.66 -10.61
C GLN A 125 2.38 -1.39 -10.96
N LEU A 126 3.29 -2.32 -10.69
CA LEU A 126 4.72 -2.08 -10.79
C LEU A 126 5.38 -2.76 -12.00
N VAL A 127 4.90 -3.95 -12.38
CA VAL A 127 5.54 -4.75 -13.41
C VAL A 127 4.82 -4.54 -14.73
N THR A 128 5.51 -3.88 -15.67
CA THR A 128 4.95 -3.66 -16.99
C THR A 128 5.23 -4.87 -17.85
N GLU A 129 4.19 -5.39 -18.47
CA GLU A 129 4.35 -6.48 -19.43
C GLU A 129 4.73 -5.93 -20.79
N GLU A 130 5.65 -6.62 -21.42
CA GLU A 130 6.11 -6.26 -22.77
C GLU A 130 5.25 -6.90 -23.83
#